data_caa170a1f1ca653130ecfb97b981fe7c
#
_entry.id   caa170a1f1ca653130ecfb97b981fe7c
#
_cell.length_a   1.000
_cell.length_b   1.000
_cell.length_c   1.000
_cell.angle_alpha   90.00
_cell.angle_beta   90.00
_cell.angle_gamma   90.00
#
_symmetry.space_group_name_H-M   'P 1'
#
loop_
_entity.id
_entity.type
_entity.pdbx_description
1 polymer ?
#
loop_
_entity_poly.entity_id
_entity_poly.type
_entity_poly.pdbx_seq_one_letter_code
_entity_poly.pdbx_strand_id
1 'polypeptide(L)'
;MSMVFHRFDDRDQAARECHRVLRRGGTVCLRAATIDRAGSYAYVPFFARSSAILNDVLQSQTVIETIFTSAGFQSVCHELVRSEVAGSWGAYANKLALRVDSILARLSDQEFDAGLAALREHAATAPLDEPVVELVDFFVFRSV
;
A
#
# COMPACT_ATOMS: atom_id res chain seq x y z
N MET A 1 -1.85 10.62 -6.92
CA MET A 1 -0.99 9.40 -6.99
C MET A 1 -1.66 8.28 -6.23
N SER A 2 -1.56 7.04 -6.70
CA SER A 2 -2.20 5.90 -6.05
C SER A 2 -1.26 4.69 -6.02
N MET A 3 -0.89 4.24 -4.81
CA MET A 3 -0.10 3.03 -4.53
C MET A 3 1.25 2.95 -5.28
N VAL A 4 1.89 4.08 -5.55
CA VAL A 4 3.16 4.15 -6.31
C VAL A 4 4.26 4.92 -5.60
N PHE A 5 3.95 5.66 -4.54
CA PHE A 5 4.91 6.55 -3.88
C PHE A 5 6.14 5.81 -3.33
N HIS A 6 5.95 4.61 -2.80
CA HIS A 6 7.02 3.74 -2.32
C HIS A 6 7.98 3.25 -3.44
N ARG A 7 7.63 3.44 -4.71
CA ARG A 7 8.43 3.02 -5.87
C ARG A 7 9.36 4.09 -6.41
N PHE A 8 9.23 5.33 -5.95
CA PHE A 8 10.17 6.38 -6.33
C PHE A 8 11.49 6.20 -5.59
N ASP A 9 12.61 6.24 -6.32
CA ASP A 9 13.95 6.20 -5.74
C ASP A 9 14.23 7.49 -4.95
N ASP A 10 13.90 8.66 -5.52
CA ASP A 10 13.95 9.96 -4.87
C ASP A 10 12.53 10.53 -4.64
N ARG A 11 12.01 10.30 -3.45
CA ARG A 11 10.66 10.72 -3.05
C ARG A 11 10.58 12.21 -2.79
N ASP A 12 11.68 12.81 -2.32
CA ASP A 12 11.78 14.26 -2.12
C ASP A 12 11.72 14.99 -3.45
N GLN A 13 12.43 14.48 -4.46
CA GLN A 13 12.36 15.03 -5.81
C GLN A 13 10.96 14.86 -6.39
N ALA A 14 10.32 13.72 -6.22
CA ALA A 14 8.95 13.49 -6.69
C ALA A 14 7.96 14.50 -6.07
N ALA A 15 8.08 14.79 -4.77
CA ALA A 15 7.25 15.79 -4.10
C ALA A 15 7.55 17.22 -4.62
N ARG A 16 8.83 17.58 -4.80
CA ARG A 16 9.23 18.88 -5.38
C ARG A 16 8.68 19.04 -6.80
N GLU A 17 8.72 18.00 -7.63
CA GLU A 17 8.15 18.04 -8.98
C GLU A 17 6.63 18.19 -8.97
N CYS A 18 5.94 17.54 -8.05
CA CYS A 18 4.51 17.78 -7.85
C CYS A 18 4.23 19.24 -7.50
N HIS A 19 5.03 19.84 -6.62
CA HIS A 19 4.90 21.25 -6.27
C HIS A 19 5.18 22.17 -7.46
N ARG A 20 6.24 21.88 -8.22
CA ARG A 20 6.64 22.69 -9.39
C ARG A 20 5.55 22.78 -10.49
N VAL A 21 4.82 21.67 -10.71
CA VAL A 21 3.82 21.62 -11.80
C VAL A 21 2.44 22.10 -11.36
N LEU A 22 2.19 22.22 -10.06
CA LEU A 22 0.92 22.69 -9.54
C LEU A 22 0.92 24.22 -9.42
N ARG A 23 -0.20 24.83 -9.76
CA ARG A 23 -0.45 26.23 -9.41
C ARG A 23 -0.59 26.37 -7.89
N ARG A 24 -0.32 27.55 -7.36
CA ARG A 24 -0.57 27.88 -5.95
C ARG A 24 -2.02 27.53 -5.57
N GLY A 25 -2.19 26.88 -4.43
CA GLY A 25 -3.49 26.35 -3.99
C GLY A 25 -3.89 25.03 -4.65
N GLY A 26 -3.09 24.51 -5.61
CA GLY A 26 -3.31 23.21 -6.21
C GLY A 26 -3.16 22.08 -5.20
N THR A 27 -3.79 20.94 -5.46
CA THR A 27 -3.89 19.84 -4.50
C THR A 27 -3.26 18.56 -5.04
N VAL A 28 -2.50 17.87 -4.19
CA VAL A 28 -2.07 16.48 -4.39
C VAL A 28 -2.93 15.58 -3.51
N CYS A 29 -3.54 14.58 -4.13
CA CYS A 29 -4.14 13.45 -3.43
C CYS A 29 -3.20 12.25 -3.55
N LEU A 30 -2.79 11.70 -2.43
CA LEU A 30 -1.91 10.55 -2.35
C LEU A 30 -2.62 9.40 -1.63
N ARG A 31 -2.88 8.29 -2.34
CA ARG A 31 -3.25 7.02 -1.76
C ARG A 31 -1.98 6.18 -1.64
N ALA A 32 -1.61 5.80 -0.44
CA ALA A 32 -0.34 5.13 -0.18
C ALA A 32 -0.49 3.99 0.82
N ALA A 33 0.43 3.04 0.71
CA ALA A 33 0.73 2.10 1.77
C ALA A 33 1.72 2.74 2.73
N THR A 34 1.51 2.61 4.04
CA THR A 34 2.47 3.03 5.06
C THR A 34 2.89 1.86 5.94
N ILE A 35 4.07 1.97 6.54
CA ILE A 35 4.56 0.98 7.51
C ILE A 35 3.63 0.90 8.74
N ASP A 36 2.99 2.02 9.09
CA ASP A 36 2.05 2.10 10.22
C ASP A 36 0.84 1.17 10.04
N ARG A 37 0.55 0.75 8.79
CA ARG A 37 -0.56 -0.12 8.41
C ARG A 37 -0.11 -1.43 7.76
N ALA A 38 1.19 -1.76 7.81
CA ALA A 38 1.72 -2.99 7.20
C ALA A 38 0.97 -4.25 7.64
N GLY A 39 0.56 -4.32 8.92
CA GLY A 39 -0.23 -5.44 9.45
C GLY A 39 -1.68 -5.51 8.95
N SER A 40 -2.20 -4.48 8.27
CA SER A 40 -3.57 -4.49 7.71
C SER A 40 -3.67 -5.14 6.34
N TYR A 41 -2.54 -5.50 5.70
CA TYR A 41 -2.56 -6.24 4.45
C TYR A 41 -3.03 -7.67 4.67
N ALA A 42 -4.07 -8.04 3.94
CA ALA A 42 -4.75 -9.32 4.11
C ALA A 42 -3.85 -10.53 3.85
N TYR A 43 -2.79 -10.39 3.06
CA TYR A 43 -1.84 -11.46 2.78
C TYR A 43 -0.77 -11.67 3.87
N VAL A 44 -0.53 -10.68 4.72
CA VAL A 44 0.58 -10.73 5.70
C VAL A 44 0.56 -11.98 6.59
N PRO A 45 -0.59 -12.44 7.11
CA PRO A 45 -0.63 -13.64 7.94
C PRO A 45 -0.18 -14.93 7.22
N PHE A 46 -0.25 -14.96 5.89
CA PHE A 46 0.03 -16.14 5.08
C PHE A 46 1.45 -16.16 4.51
N PHE A 47 2.04 -14.99 4.26
CA PHE A 47 3.36 -14.85 3.65
C PHE A 47 4.36 -14.31 4.67
N ALA A 48 4.96 -15.18 5.44
CA ALA A 48 5.75 -14.87 6.64
C ALA A 48 6.82 -13.78 6.45
N ARG A 49 7.48 -13.73 5.27
CA ARG A 49 8.52 -12.73 4.99
C ARG A 49 7.99 -11.39 4.46
N SER A 50 6.70 -11.31 4.14
CA SER A 50 6.10 -10.09 3.57
C SER A 50 6.22 -8.88 4.50
N SER A 51 6.08 -9.09 5.82
CA SER A 51 6.25 -8.01 6.82
C SER A 51 7.64 -7.38 6.80
N ALA A 52 8.70 -8.19 6.67
CA ALA A 52 10.06 -7.68 6.59
C ALA A 52 10.25 -6.84 5.30
N ILE A 53 9.74 -7.33 4.17
CA ILE A 53 9.81 -6.60 2.90
C ILE A 53 9.02 -5.29 2.96
N LEU A 54 7.83 -5.29 3.56
CA LEU A 54 7.03 -4.08 3.77
C LEU A 54 7.80 -3.04 4.59
N ASN A 55 8.45 -3.48 5.67
CA ASN A 55 9.26 -2.62 6.52
C ASN A 55 10.45 -1.98 5.79
N ASP A 56 11.02 -2.69 4.82
CA ASP A 56 12.15 -2.18 4.04
C ASP A 56 11.74 -1.16 2.96
N VAL A 57 10.51 -1.24 2.45
CA VAL A 57 10.10 -0.44 1.28
C VAL A 57 9.13 0.68 1.62
N LEU A 58 8.32 0.55 2.68
CA LEU A 58 7.30 1.53 3.02
C LEU A 58 7.84 2.61 3.95
N GLN A 59 7.33 3.82 3.80
CA GLN A 59 7.55 4.94 4.71
C GLN A 59 6.43 4.99 5.74
N SER A 60 6.74 5.60 6.91
CA SER A 60 5.71 5.96 7.87
C SER A 60 4.88 7.14 7.38
N GLN A 61 3.68 7.29 7.94
CA GLN A 61 2.84 8.46 7.75
C GLN A 61 3.63 9.76 7.97
N THR A 62 4.35 9.85 9.09
CA THR A 62 5.14 11.03 9.45
C THR A 62 6.21 11.36 8.42
N VAL A 63 6.89 10.36 7.88
CA VAL A 63 7.91 10.57 6.82
C VAL A 63 7.27 11.12 5.55
N ILE A 64 6.12 10.57 5.12
CA ILE A 64 5.38 11.06 3.95
C ILE A 64 4.96 12.53 4.15
N GLU A 65 4.39 12.86 5.30
CA GLU A 65 3.98 14.23 5.63
C GLU A 65 5.17 15.18 5.63
N THR A 66 6.30 14.76 6.19
CA THR A 66 7.55 15.56 6.21
C THR A 66 8.06 15.83 4.80
N ILE A 67 8.08 14.83 3.91
CA ILE A 67 8.52 14.98 2.51
C ILE A 67 7.67 16.03 1.80
N PHE A 68 6.35 15.94 1.89
CA PHE A 68 5.47 16.88 1.20
C PHE A 68 5.52 18.29 1.81
N THR A 69 5.56 18.41 3.14
CA THR A 69 5.67 19.72 3.78
C THR A 69 7.00 20.41 3.48
N SER A 70 8.09 19.66 3.44
CA SER A 70 9.40 20.17 3.03
C SER A 70 9.46 20.61 1.55
N ALA A 71 8.61 20.02 0.71
CA ALA A 71 8.49 20.39 -0.70
C ALA A 71 7.59 21.60 -0.97
N GLY A 72 7.02 22.25 0.07
CA GLY A 72 6.17 23.45 -0.07
C GLY A 72 4.67 23.14 -0.08
N PHE A 73 4.26 22.04 0.51
CA PHE A 73 2.85 21.72 0.70
C PHE A 73 2.43 21.90 2.17
N GLN A 74 1.16 22.20 2.35
CA GLN A 74 0.48 22.10 3.63
C GLN A 74 -0.33 20.80 3.67
N SER A 75 -0.22 20.03 4.75
CA SER A 75 -1.09 18.89 5.00
C SER A 75 -2.50 19.40 5.31
N VAL A 76 -3.50 18.90 4.58
CA VAL A 76 -4.90 19.30 4.72
C VAL A 76 -5.69 18.21 5.45
N CYS A 77 -5.46 16.95 5.09
CA CYS A 77 -6.22 15.82 5.61
C CYS A 77 -5.38 14.55 5.48
N HIS A 78 -5.52 13.67 6.48
CA HIS A 78 -5.11 12.28 6.41
C HIS A 78 -6.27 11.41 6.90
N GLU A 79 -6.65 10.42 6.12
CA GLU A 79 -7.74 9.49 6.43
C GLU A 79 -7.34 8.05 6.13
N LEU A 80 -7.92 7.12 6.88
CA LEU A 80 -7.86 5.70 6.57
C LEU A 80 -9.07 5.31 5.73
N VAL A 81 -8.80 4.84 4.53
CA VAL A 81 -9.84 4.42 3.59
C VAL A 81 -9.89 2.90 3.53
N ARG A 82 -11.08 2.35 3.74
CA ARG A 82 -11.33 0.92 3.50
C ARG A 82 -11.31 0.64 2.01
N SER A 83 -10.50 -0.30 1.59
CA SER A 83 -10.37 -0.73 0.21
C SER A 83 -10.72 -2.21 0.10
N GLU A 84 -11.83 -2.53 -0.55
CA GLU A 84 -12.12 -3.90 -0.93
C GLU A 84 -11.15 -4.33 -2.03
N VAL A 85 -10.32 -5.32 -1.73
CA VAL A 85 -9.29 -5.83 -2.65
C VAL A 85 -9.74 -7.08 -3.39
N ALA A 86 -10.75 -7.77 -2.86
CA ALA A 86 -11.45 -8.88 -3.51
C ALA A 86 -12.82 -9.12 -2.85
N GLY A 87 -13.79 -9.62 -3.61
CA GLY A 87 -15.13 -9.93 -3.12
C GLY A 87 -15.19 -11.22 -2.27
N SER A 88 -14.12 -12.03 -2.25
CA SER A 88 -14.00 -13.22 -1.41
C SER A 88 -12.54 -13.62 -1.24
N TRP A 89 -12.25 -14.44 -0.23
CA TRP A 89 -10.92 -15.00 -0.01
C TRP A 89 -10.45 -15.89 -1.17
N GLY A 90 -11.36 -16.64 -1.81
CA GLY A 90 -11.04 -17.42 -3.01
C GLY A 90 -10.63 -16.54 -4.20
N ALA A 91 -11.37 -15.45 -4.44
CA ALA A 91 -11.03 -14.48 -5.47
C ALA A 91 -9.69 -13.78 -5.17
N TYR A 92 -9.42 -13.49 -3.88
CA TYR A 92 -8.15 -12.91 -3.44
C TYR A 92 -6.98 -13.84 -3.69
N ALA A 93 -7.10 -15.12 -3.31
CA ALA A 93 -6.07 -16.12 -3.57
C ALA A 93 -5.76 -16.27 -5.06
N ASN A 94 -6.80 -16.29 -5.91
CA ASN A 94 -6.63 -16.35 -7.37
C ASN A 94 -5.93 -15.11 -7.92
N LYS A 95 -6.24 -13.94 -7.41
CA LYS A 95 -5.58 -12.68 -7.78
C LYS A 95 -4.10 -12.71 -7.41
N LEU A 96 -3.76 -13.13 -6.17
CA LEU A 96 -2.37 -13.18 -5.72
C LEU A 96 -1.56 -14.27 -6.43
N ALA A 97 -2.20 -15.36 -6.87
CA ALA A 97 -1.55 -16.41 -7.64
C ALA A 97 -0.91 -15.91 -8.95
N LEU A 98 -1.38 -14.77 -9.47
CA LEU A 98 -0.76 -14.11 -10.63
C LEU A 98 0.56 -13.42 -10.31
N ARG A 99 0.95 -13.35 -9.04
CA ARG A 99 2.20 -12.75 -8.53
C ARG A 99 2.43 -11.31 -9.01
N VAL A 100 1.34 -10.55 -9.14
CA VAL A 100 1.38 -9.15 -9.62
C VAL A 100 1.64 -8.13 -8.50
N ASP A 101 1.57 -8.56 -7.24
CA ASP A 101 1.89 -7.71 -6.09
C ASP A 101 3.40 -7.52 -5.97
N SER A 102 3.84 -6.26 -5.83
CA SER A 102 5.26 -5.92 -5.87
C SER A 102 6.05 -6.34 -4.62
N ILE A 103 5.37 -6.61 -3.51
CA ILE A 103 5.97 -7.14 -2.28
C ILE A 103 6.14 -8.65 -2.43
N LEU A 104 5.06 -9.34 -2.82
CA LEU A 104 5.05 -10.78 -3.00
C LEU A 104 5.97 -11.24 -4.16
N ALA A 105 6.17 -10.40 -5.16
CA ALA A 105 7.12 -10.65 -6.25
C ALA A 105 8.59 -10.76 -5.78
N ARG A 106 8.91 -10.27 -4.57
CA ARG A 106 10.26 -10.35 -3.98
C ARG A 106 10.50 -11.62 -3.16
N LEU A 107 9.48 -12.44 -2.95
CA LEU A 107 9.61 -13.74 -2.28
C LEU A 107 10.26 -14.75 -3.22
N SER A 108 11.00 -15.70 -2.66
CA SER A 108 11.41 -16.89 -3.41
C SER A 108 10.17 -17.71 -3.82
N ASP A 109 10.34 -18.57 -4.81
CA ASP A 109 9.23 -19.42 -5.27
C ASP A 109 8.71 -20.31 -4.13
N GLN A 110 9.61 -20.87 -3.33
CA GLN A 110 9.26 -21.69 -2.17
C GLN A 110 8.45 -20.91 -1.12
N GLU A 111 8.87 -19.68 -0.79
CA GLU A 111 8.14 -18.82 0.17
C GLU A 111 6.77 -18.42 -0.37
N PHE A 112 6.72 -18.09 -1.67
CA PHE A 112 5.49 -17.71 -2.33
C PHE A 112 4.49 -18.86 -2.40
N ASP A 113 4.93 -20.04 -2.82
CA ASP A 113 4.06 -21.22 -2.95
C ASP A 113 3.54 -21.67 -1.60
N ALA A 114 4.37 -21.63 -0.55
CA ALA A 114 3.94 -21.96 0.81
C ALA A 114 2.87 -20.95 1.32
N GLY A 115 3.08 -19.65 1.09
CA GLY A 115 2.13 -18.62 1.48
C GLY A 115 0.81 -18.73 0.70
N LEU A 116 0.87 -18.99 -0.59
CA LEU A 116 -0.31 -19.17 -1.44
C LEU A 116 -1.11 -20.43 -1.04
N ALA A 117 -0.43 -21.52 -0.68
CA ALA A 117 -1.07 -22.72 -0.19
C ALA A 117 -1.83 -22.45 1.13
N ALA A 118 -1.21 -21.76 2.08
CA ALA A 118 -1.85 -21.39 3.35
C ALA A 118 -3.06 -20.46 3.14
N LEU A 119 -2.94 -19.48 2.22
CA LEU A 119 -4.05 -18.61 1.87
C LEU A 119 -5.22 -19.38 1.22
N ARG A 120 -4.95 -20.36 0.36
CA ARG A 120 -5.98 -21.20 -0.26
C ARG A 120 -6.68 -22.09 0.76
N GLU A 121 -5.94 -22.63 1.74
CA GLU A 121 -6.51 -23.39 2.84
C GLU A 121 -7.46 -22.53 3.68
N HIS A 122 -7.05 -21.30 4.02
CA HIS A 122 -7.93 -20.33 4.68
C HIS A 122 -9.18 -20.04 3.84
N ALA A 123 -9.00 -19.76 2.54
CA ALA A 123 -10.10 -19.46 1.63
C ALA A 123 -11.12 -20.62 1.51
N ALA A 124 -10.69 -21.86 1.66
CA ALA A 124 -11.58 -23.02 1.62
C ALA A 124 -12.51 -23.15 2.84
N THR A 125 -12.16 -22.49 3.95
CA THR A 125 -12.93 -22.49 5.20
C THR A 125 -13.65 -21.16 5.46
N ALA A 126 -13.26 -20.09 4.78
CA ALA A 126 -13.88 -18.78 4.90
C ALA A 126 -15.26 -18.72 4.21
N PRO A 127 -16.17 -17.82 4.66
CA PRO A 127 -17.43 -17.57 3.98
C PRO A 127 -17.22 -17.18 2.50
N LEU A 128 -18.06 -17.70 1.60
CA LEU A 128 -17.90 -17.52 0.15
C LEU A 128 -18.11 -16.06 -0.31
N ASP A 129 -18.85 -15.27 0.47
CA ASP A 129 -19.24 -13.90 0.19
C ASP A 129 -18.58 -12.89 1.15
N GLU A 130 -17.56 -13.32 1.91
CA GLU A 130 -16.81 -12.41 2.78
C GLU A 130 -15.80 -11.60 1.97
N PRO A 131 -15.99 -10.26 1.85
CA PRO A 131 -15.06 -9.43 1.10
C PRO A 131 -13.75 -9.27 1.87
N VAL A 132 -12.64 -9.30 1.14
CA VAL A 132 -11.32 -9.01 1.67
C VAL A 132 -11.08 -7.50 1.62
N VAL A 133 -10.86 -6.89 2.79
CA VAL A 133 -10.73 -5.44 2.93
C VAL A 133 -9.40 -5.09 3.56
N GLU A 134 -8.72 -4.10 3.00
CA GLU A 134 -7.49 -3.53 3.52
C GLU A 134 -7.69 -2.06 3.88
N LEU A 135 -6.90 -1.55 4.84
CA LEU A 135 -6.85 -0.13 5.17
C LEU A 135 -5.71 0.52 4.41
N VAL A 136 -6.00 1.63 3.75
CA VAL A 136 -5.03 2.39 2.96
C VAL A 136 -5.03 3.83 3.44
N ASP A 137 -3.85 4.41 3.58
CA ASP A 137 -3.69 5.81 3.93
C ASP A 137 -4.02 6.71 2.73
N PHE A 138 -4.81 7.73 2.97
CA PHE A 138 -5.17 8.76 2.01
C PHE A 138 -4.78 10.13 2.54
N PHE A 139 -3.88 10.79 1.84
CA PHE A 139 -3.38 12.11 2.19
C PHE A 139 -3.85 13.15 1.18
N VAL A 140 -4.15 14.34 1.68
CA VAL A 140 -4.43 15.52 0.87
C VAL A 140 -3.45 16.62 1.26
N PHE A 141 -2.68 17.08 0.30
CA PHE A 141 -1.71 18.16 0.46
C PHE A 141 -2.06 19.32 -0.48
N ARG A 142 -1.91 20.57 0.00
CA ARG A 142 -2.16 21.80 -0.78
C ARG A 142 -0.87 22.55 -0.98
N SER A 143 -0.57 22.93 -2.22
CA SER A 143 0.56 23.81 -2.57
C SER A 143 0.36 25.21 -1.97
N VAL A 144 1.34 25.72 -1.24
CA VAL A 144 1.32 27.04 -0.60
C VAL A 144 2.25 28.04 -1.28
#